data_dbd2b8017e6325f1ad6bd95b433a5690
#
_entry.id   dbd2b8017e6325f1ad6bd95b433a5690
#
_cell.length_a   1.000
_cell.length_b   1.000
_cell.length_c   1.000
_cell.angle_alpha   90.00
_cell.angle_beta   90.00
_cell.angle_gamma   90.00
#
_symmetry.space_group_name_H-M   'P 1'
#
loop_
_entity.id
_entity.type
_entity.pdbx_description
1 polymer ?
#
loop_
_entity_poly.entity_id
_entity_poly.type
_entity_poly.pdbx_seq_one_letter_code
_entity_poly.pdbx_strand_id
1 'polypeptide(L)' 'MVMTRQDRVALHKKQERASVKDGAPTLNELTEDVPVFRIVSGDLVEYVKHASILYKKVLDKA' A
#
# COMPACT_ATOMS: atom_id res chain seq x y z
N MET A 1 15.67 -8.06 -24.83
CA MET A 1 16.86 -7.77 -24.02
C MET A 1 16.64 -8.29 -22.60
N VAL A 2 17.62 -8.96 -22.04
CA VAL A 2 17.53 -9.50 -20.69
C VAL A 2 17.97 -8.43 -19.68
N MET A 3 17.16 -8.21 -18.65
CA MET A 3 17.53 -7.29 -17.57
C MET A 3 18.75 -7.81 -16.82
N THR A 4 19.64 -6.92 -16.47
CA THR A 4 20.78 -7.28 -15.63
C THR A 4 20.30 -7.51 -14.19
N ARG A 5 21.13 -8.17 -13.39
CA ARG A 5 20.83 -8.39 -11.99
C ARG A 5 20.65 -7.05 -11.25
N GLN A 6 21.49 -6.08 -11.56
CA GLN A 6 21.43 -4.77 -10.93
C GLN A 6 20.12 -4.05 -11.25
N ASP A 7 19.65 -4.15 -12.47
CA ASP A 7 18.38 -3.55 -12.86
C ASP A 7 17.21 -4.14 -12.08
N ARG A 8 17.21 -5.46 -11.89
CA ARG A 8 16.15 -6.13 -11.13
C ARG A 8 16.16 -5.70 -9.67
N VAL A 9 17.35 -5.62 -9.08
CA VAL A 9 17.48 -5.21 -7.68
C VAL A 9 17.03 -3.78 -7.49
N ALA A 10 17.41 -2.88 -8.40
CA ALA A 10 17.02 -1.48 -8.32
C ALA A 10 15.49 -1.32 -8.44
N LEU A 11 14.87 -2.02 -9.37
CA LEU A 11 13.42 -1.98 -9.53
C LEU A 11 12.70 -2.52 -8.30
N HIS A 12 13.19 -3.61 -7.75
CA HIS A 12 12.59 -4.21 -6.57
C HIS A 12 12.65 -3.27 -5.36
N LYS A 13 13.81 -2.66 -5.11
CA LYS A 13 13.96 -1.71 -4.02
C LYS A 13 13.07 -0.49 -4.20
N LYS A 14 12.95 -0.01 -5.41
CA LYS A 14 12.10 1.14 -5.72
C LYS A 14 10.64 0.83 -5.45
N GLN A 15 10.19 -0.36 -5.81
CA GLN A 15 8.82 -0.79 -5.54
C GLN A 15 8.55 -0.92 -4.05
N GLU A 16 9.49 -1.46 -3.29
CA GLU A 16 9.34 -1.59 -1.85
C GLU A 16 9.18 -0.22 -1.18
N ARG A 17 9.95 0.77 -1.61
CA ARG A 17 9.87 2.11 -1.04
C ARG A 17 8.56 2.82 -1.38
N ALA A 18 8.03 2.54 -2.57
CA ALA A 18 6.83 3.19 -3.04
C ALA A 18 5.55 2.50 -2.59
N SER A 19 5.63 1.32 -1.99
CA SER A 19 4.46 0.48 -1.76
C SER A 19 3.60 0.93 -0.59
N VAL A 20 4.17 1.59 0.41
CA VAL A 20 3.39 1.97 1.58
C VAL A 20 3.64 3.43 1.94
N LYS A 21 2.58 4.20 2.00
CA LYS A 21 2.62 5.61 2.39
C LYS A 21 2.13 5.78 3.82
N ASP A 22 2.54 6.87 4.46
CA ASP A 22 2.04 7.24 5.78
C ASP A 22 0.70 7.94 5.67
N GLY A 23 -0.12 7.76 6.71
CA GLY A 23 -1.39 8.45 6.85
C GLY A 23 -2.57 7.75 6.21
N ALA A 24 -3.75 7.97 6.77
CA ALA A 24 -4.99 7.37 6.27
C ALA A 24 -5.38 8.01 4.94
N PRO A 25 -5.82 7.20 3.97
CA PRO A 25 -6.31 7.74 2.69
C PRO A 25 -7.71 8.33 2.85
N THR A 26 -8.07 9.25 1.94
CA THR A 26 -9.44 9.71 1.81
C THR A 26 -10.21 8.76 0.89
N LEU A 27 -11.54 8.83 0.93
CA LEU A 27 -12.37 8.01 0.03
C LEU A 27 -12.05 8.27 -1.44
N ASN A 28 -11.73 9.52 -1.79
CA ASN A 28 -11.44 9.88 -3.17
C ASN A 28 -10.13 9.27 -3.68
N GLU A 29 -9.21 8.97 -2.79
CA GLU A 29 -7.94 8.36 -3.17
C GLU A 29 -8.06 6.87 -3.47
N LEU A 30 -9.15 6.24 -3.03
CA LEU A 30 -9.31 4.79 -3.14
C LEU A 30 -10.13 4.43 -4.38
N THR A 31 -9.75 3.30 -4.97
CA THR A 31 -10.51 2.66 -6.03
C THR A 31 -11.45 1.63 -5.40
N GLU A 32 -12.69 1.56 -5.89
CA GLU A 32 -13.70 0.62 -5.39
C GLU A 32 -13.15 -0.81 -5.38
N ASP A 33 -13.30 -1.47 -4.23
CA ASP A 33 -12.91 -2.87 -4.01
C ASP A 33 -11.42 -3.17 -4.22
N VAL A 34 -10.56 -2.15 -4.21
CA VAL A 34 -9.10 -2.35 -4.31
C VAL A 34 -8.47 -2.02 -2.96
N PRO A 35 -7.84 -2.98 -2.30
CA PRO A 35 -7.20 -2.71 -1.00
C PRO A 35 -5.96 -1.83 -1.14
N VAL A 36 -5.78 -0.94 -0.18
CA VAL A 36 -4.64 -0.04 -0.10
C VAL A 36 -4.06 -0.11 1.31
N PHE A 37 -2.75 -0.24 1.41
CA PHE A 37 -2.07 -0.30 2.69
C PHE A 37 -1.44 1.04 3.03
N ARG A 38 -1.58 1.45 4.29
CA ARG A 38 -1.00 2.69 4.81
C ARG A 38 -0.41 2.48 6.19
N ILE A 39 0.56 3.30 6.55
CA ILE A 39 1.10 3.31 7.91
C ILE A 39 0.39 4.42 8.68
N VAL A 40 -0.28 4.07 9.76
CA VAL A 40 -0.99 5.03 10.61
C VAL A 40 -0.52 4.83 12.03
N SER A 41 0.07 5.85 12.62
CA SER A 41 0.62 5.81 13.99
C SER A 41 1.56 4.62 14.21
N GLY A 42 2.35 4.29 13.20
CA GLY A 42 3.31 3.19 13.26
C GLY A 42 2.72 1.81 12.98
N ASP A 43 1.43 1.71 12.74
CA ASP A 43 0.75 0.44 12.43
C ASP A 43 0.44 0.33 10.95
N LEU A 44 0.52 -0.89 10.43
CA LEU A 44 0.13 -1.17 9.05
C LEU A 44 -1.38 -1.38 9.03
N VAL A 45 -2.07 -0.57 8.24
CA VAL A 45 -3.53 -0.61 8.15
C VAL A 45 -3.96 -0.83 6.71
N GLU A 46 -4.86 -1.76 6.52
CA GLU A 46 -5.47 -2.03 5.22
C GLU A 46 -6.77 -1.23 5.09
N TYR A 47 -6.93 -0.56 3.96
CA TYR A 47 -8.15 0.21 3.66
C TYR A 47 -8.78 -0.29 2.38
N VAL A 48 -10.11 -0.44 2.40
CA VAL A 48 -10.89 -0.82 1.22
C VAL A 48 -12.12 0.06 1.16
N LYS A 49 -12.41 0.59 -0.01
CA LYS A 49 -13.65 1.31 -0.27
C LYS A 49 -14.66 0.37 -0.93
N HIS A 50 -15.86 0.31 -0.37
CA HIS A 50 -16.95 -0.48 -0.97
C HIS A 50 -18.27 0.25 -0.73
N ALA A 51 -19.03 0.45 -1.80
CA ALA A 51 -20.31 1.16 -1.74
C ALA A 51 -20.17 2.53 -1.06
N SER A 52 -19.10 3.26 -1.36
CA SER A 52 -18.78 4.58 -0.80
C SER A 52 -18.54 4.55 0.71
N ILE A 53 -18.30 3.38 1.27
CA ILE A 53 -17.97 3.20 2.69
C ILE A 53 -16.51 2.80 2.81
N LEU A 54 -15.81 3.41 3.75
CA LEU A 54 -14.43 3.11 4.04
C LEU A 54 -14.34 2.01 5.09
N TYR A 55 -13.73 0.89 4.73
CA TYR A 55 -13.43 -0.20 5.65
C TYR A 55 -11.94 -0.20 5.96
N LYS A 56 -11.60 -0.52 7.19
CA LYS A 56 -10.20 -0.58 7.59
C LYS A 56 -9.95 -1.77 8.52
N LYS A 57 -8.72 -2.26 8.47
CA LYS A 57 -8.27 -3.33 9.36
C LYS A 57 -6.84 -3.06 9.75
N VAL A 58 -6.56 -3.00 11.05
CA VAL A 58 -5.19 -2.87 11.55
C VAL A 58 -4.57 -4.26 11.57
N LEU A 59 -3.40 -4.39 10.93
CA LEU A 59 -2.70 -5.66 10.85
C LEU A 59 -1.76 -5.80 12.03
N ASP A 60 -1.84 -6.94 12.71
CA ASP A 60 -1.00 -7.20 13.88
C ASP A 60 0.42 -7.54 13.44
N LYS A 61 1.37 -7.12 14.26
CA LYS A 61 2.76 -7.50 14.07
C LYS A 61 2.96 -8.96 14.43
N ALA A 62 3.80 -9.61 13.65
CA ALA A 62 4.14 -11.00 13.91
C ALA A 62 5.04 -11.15 15.14
#